data_c126de9c1ce73cd41bcf3afb98f6ea99
#
_entry.id   c126de9c1ce73cd41bcf3afb98f6ea99
#
_cell.length_a   1.000
_cell.length_b   1.000
_cell.length_c   1.000
_cell.angle_alpha   90.00
_cell.angle_beta   90.00
_cell.angle_gamma   90.00
#
_symmetry.space_group_name_H-M   'P 1'
#
loop_
_entity.id
_entity.type
_entity.pdbx_description
1 polymer ?
#
loop_
_entity_poly.entity_id
_entity_poly.type
_entity_poly.pdbx_seq_one_letter_code
_entity_poly.pdbx_strand_id
1 'polypeptide(L)'
;MRNLAVFDTGPGIVGLYEVHRDYLNYYVDDKFEYYGLYNREAVNERIKFLEKSFKKAKKIIVMDFDAIDYFKNSSKAFYGEEALKKNLKDKKILCLGSKLTCQEETLKIFTDSPVDYLDVPLLINGANDGVADDIMKMICDEYFKDFDFSKYKMIFLASSGLHLKKEFFIDYFAKRVLEIEIYSNVDGILEDYTYKKENYIRDYFYVTGSKSAFYSRAEKYLRERGLLKERELLNVSRLFKKGQ
;
A
#
# COMPACT_ATOMS: atom_id res chain seq x y z
N MET A 1 -10.39 24.36 -2.36
CA MET A 1 -10.38 23.33 -3.43
C MET A 1 -9.41 22.25 -2.99
N ARG A 2 -9.84 21.01 -2.89
CA ARG A 2 -9.00 19.90 -2.38
C ARG A 2 -7.95 19.56 -3.42
N ASN A 3 -6.70 19.88 -3.14
CA ASN A 3 -5.60 19.80 -4.12
C ASN A 3 -4.93 18.43 -4.20
N LEU A 4 -5.19 17.54 -3.22
CA LEU A 4 -4.51 16.27 -3.06
C LEU A 4 -5.50 15.11 -2.94
N ALA A 5 -5.24 14.03 -3.65
CA ALA A 5 -5.92 12.75 -3.54
C ALA A 5 -4.92 11.66 -3.16
N VAL A 6 -5.36 10.68 -2.41
CA VAL A 6 -4.61 9.43 -2.16
C VAL A 6 -5.41 8.29 -2.76
N PHE A 7 -4.78 7.40 -3.47
CA PHE A 7 -5.39 6.26 -4.12
C PHE A 7 -4.78 4.94 -3.65
N ASP A 8 -5.65 3.99 -3.30
CA ASP A 8 -5.28 2.63 -2.89
C ASP A 8 -6.43 1.65 -3.15
N THR A 9 -6.18 0.35 -3.06
CA THR A 9 -7.20 -0.70 -3.23
C THR A 9 -7.69 -1.31 -1.92
N GLY A 10 -7.11 -0.97 -0.79
CA GLY A 10 -7.46 -1.61 0.48
C GLY A 10 -7.23 -0.73 1.71
N PRO A 11 -7.33 -1.33 2.90
CA PRO A 11 -7.09 -0.63 4.16
C PRO A 11 -5.64 -0.17 4.34
N GLY A 12 -4.70 -0.63 3.51
CA GLY A 12 -3.32 -0.17 3.48
C GLY A 12 -3.16 1.35 3.42
N ILE A 13 -4.15 2.04 2.85
CA ILE A 13 -4.23 3.50 2.77
C ILE A 13 -4.12 4.20 4.14
N VAL A 14 -4.47 3.53 5.24
CA VAL A 14 -4.36 4.10 6.58
C VAL A 14 -2.91 4.22 7.06
N GLY A 15 -1.95 3.52 6.43
CA GLY A 15 -0.53 3.71 6.70
C GLY A 15 -0.07 5.15 6.41
N LEU A 16 -0.61 5.79 5.38
CA LEU A 16 -0.36 7.20 5.14
C LEU A 16 -1.14 8.10 6.11
N TYR A 17 -2.37 7.73 6.46
CA TYR A 17 -3.20 8.44 7.44
C TYR A 17 -2.53 8.52 8.82
N GLU A 18 -1.76 7.50 9.19
CA GLU A 18 -0.99 7.48 10.44
C GLU A 18 -0.05 8.67 10.58
N VAL A 19 0.59 9.06 9.48
CA VAL A 19 1.61 10.13 9.44
C VAL A 19 1.01 11.47 9.03
N HIS A 20 0.04 11.46 8.13
CA HIS A 20 -0.57 12.65 7.54
C HIS A 20 -2.08 12.67 7.78
N ARG A 21 -2.51 13.21 8.91
CA ARG A 21 -3.92 13.29 9.32
C ARG A 21 -4.68 14.48 8.77
N ASP A 22 -4.07 15.33 7.95
CA ASP A 22 -4.66 16.60 7.56
C ASP A 22 -5.08 16.60 6.07
N TYR A 23 -6.38 16.69 5.80
CA TYR A 23 -7.01 17.08 4.52
C TYR A 23 -6.71 16.24 3.29
N LEU A 24 -6.56 14.97 3.44
CA LEU A 24 -6.47 14.08 2.30
C LEU A 24 -7.85 13.56 1.93
N ASN A 25 -8.13 13.48 0.64
CA ASN A 25 -9.22 12.68 0.14
C ASN A 25 -8.65 11.31 -0.23
N TYR A 26 -9.01 10.32 0.54
CA TYR A 26 -8.59 8.94 0.34
C TYR A 26 -9.62 8.25 -0.55
N TYR A 27 -9.19 7.76 -1.71
CA TYR A 27 -10.01 7.01 -2.66
C TYR A 27 -9.59 5.55 -2.61
N VAL A 28 -10.51 4.69 -2.17
CA VAL A 28 -10.24 3.28 -1.93
C VAL A 28 -11.09 2.43 -2.86
N ASP A 29 -10.45 1.63 -3.71
CA ASP A 29 -11.15 0.68 -4.56
C ASP A 29 -11.36 -0.68 -3.88
N ASP A 30 -12.03 -0.68 -2.75
CA ASP A 30 -12.29 -1.87 -1.94
C ASP A 30 -13.32 -2.86 -2.54
N LYS A 31 -13.91 -2.54 -3.69
CA LYS A 31 -14.72 -3.49 -4.46
C LYS A 31 -13.86 -4.41 -5.33
N PHE A 32 -12.66 -3.97 -5.68
CA PHE A 32 -11.64 -4.71 -6.40
C PHE A 32 -10.39 -4.79 -5.52
N GLU A 33 -10.55 -5.28 -4.32
CA GLU A 33 -9.58 -5.23 -3.21
C GLU A 33 -8.20 -5.82 -3.53
N TYR A 34 -8.02 -6.43 -4.67
CA TYR A 34 -6.76 -7.06 -5.00
C TYR A 34 -6.54 -7.03 -6.50
N TYR A 35 -5.96 -5.95 -6.98
CA TYR A 35 -5.62 -5.79 -8.39
C TYR A 35 -4.74 -6.92 -8.92
N GLY A 36 -3.92 -7.50 -8.08
CA GLY A 36 -3.07 -8.64 -8.43
C GLY A 36 -3.78 -9.89 -8.94
N LEU A 37 -5.10 -9.99 -8.78
CA LEU A 37 -5.90 -11.08 -9.36
C LEU A 37 -6.33 -10.82 -10.81
N TYR A 38 -6.14 -9.60 -11.31
CA TYR A 38 -6.59 -9.18 -12.63
C TYR A 38 -5.41 -9.02 -13.58
N ASN A 39 -5.67 -9.04 -14.88
CA ASN A 39 -4.68 -8.66 -15.86
C ASN A 39 -4.52 -7.13 -15.93
N ARG A 40 -3.41 -6.67 -16.50
CA ARG A 40 -3.08 -5.23 -16.59
C ARG A 40 -4.16 -4.40 -17.28
N GLU A 41 -4.78 -4.92 -18.35
CA GLU A 41 -5.81 -4.20 -19.10
C GLU A 41 -7.03 -3.91 -18.21
N ALA A 42 -7.53 -4.93 -17.49
CA ALA A 42 -8.66 -4.77 -16.58
C ALA A 42 -8.35 -3.79 -15.43
N VAL A 43 -7.12 -3.84 -14.88
CA VAL A 43 -6.67 -2.88 -13.86
C VAL A 43 -6.64 -1.46 -14.42
N ASN A 44 -6.07 -1.26 -15.59
CA ASN A 44 -5.98 0.05 -16.23
C ASN A 44 -7.37 0.64 -16.55
N GLU A 45 -8.29 -0.16 -17.07
CA GLU A 45 -9.67 0.28 -17.33
C GLU A 45 -10.37 0.66 -16.01
N ARG A 46 -10.16 -0.13 -14.96
CA ARG A 46 -10.73 0.15 -13.65
C ARG A 46 -10.21 1.47 -13.07
N ILE A 47 -8.90 1.70 -13.09
CA ILE A 47 -8.30 2.94 -12.59
C ILE A 47 -8.77 4.12 -13.44
N LYS A 48 -8.82 4.01 -14.76
CA LYS A 48 -9.34 5.05 -15.68
C LYS A 48 -10.79 5.44 -15.35
N PHE A 49 -11.61 4.47 -14.96
CA PHE A 49 -12.97 4.74 -14.50
C PHE A 49 -12.98 5.53 -13.19
N LEU A 50 -12.16 5.15 -12.22
CA LEU A 50 -12.08 5.77 -10.90
C LEU A 50 -11.42 7.15 -10.93
N GLU A 51 -10.45 7.37 -11.82
CA GLU A 51 -9.73 8.62 -11.97
C GLU A 51 -10.67 9.81 -12.21
N LYS A 52 -11.84 9.58 -12.81
CA LYS A 52 -12.89 10.60 -12.99
C LYS A 52 -13.32 11.21 -11.65
N SER A 53 -13.26 10.46 -10.55
CA SER A 53 -13.69 10.89 -9.22
C SER A 53 -12.69 11.85 -8.58
N PHE A 54 -11.42 11.74 -8.91
CA PHE A 54 -10.35 12.60 -8.38
C PHE A 54 -9.61 13.42 -9.44
N LYS A 55 -10.19 13.53 -10.64
CA LYS A 55 -9.59 14.30 -11.76
C LYS A 55 -9.28 15.76 -11.43
N LYS A 56 -9.98 16.35 -10.45
CA LYS A 56 -9.77 17.74 -9.99
C LYS A 56 -8.60 17.87 -9.01
N ALA A 57 -8.04 16.77 -8.53
CA ALA A 57 -6.84 16.81 -7.71
C ALA A 57 -5.66 17.34 -8.53
N LYS A 58 -4.83 18.17 -7.90
CA LYS A 58 -3.60 18.66 -8.52
C LYS A 58 -2.47 17.64 -8.39
N LYS A 59 -2.52 16.81 -7.33
CA LYS A 59 -1.56 15.74 -7.06
C LYS A 59 -2.31 14.49 -6.59
N ILE A 60 -1.83 13.33 -6.99
CA ILE A 60 -2.39 12.02 -6.63
C ILE A 60 -1.26 11.19 -6.01
N ILE A 61 -1.36 10.88 -4.73
CA ILE A 61 -0.47 9.92 -4.09
C ILE A 61 -1.00 8.52 -4.41
N VAL A 62 -0.18 7.71 -5.05
CA VAL A 62 -0.53 6.33 -5.47
C VAL A 62 0.13 5.37 -4.49
N MET A 63 -0.67 4.78 -3.61
CA MET A 63 -0.20 3.81 -2.60
C MET A 63 -0.28 2.37 -3.08
N ASP A 64 -1.25 2.06 -3.95
CA ASP A 64 -1.35 0.74 -4.55
C ASP A 64 -0.22 0.51 -5.55
N PHE A 65 0.60 -0.52 -5.30
CA PHE A 65 1.80 -0.78 -6.11
C PHE A 65 1.45 -1.31 -7.50
N ASP A 66 0.36 -2.08 -7.64
CA ASP A 66 -0.13 -2.56 -8.93
C ASP A 66 -0.68 -1.43 -9.82
N ALA A 67 -1.05 -0.28 -9.21
CA ALA A 67 -1.52 0.89 -9.95
C ALA A 67 -0.40 1.78 -10.50
N ILE A 68 0.84 1.63 -10.04
CA ILE A 68 1.96 2.52 -10.41
C ILE A 68 2.18 2.56 -11.91
N ASP A 69 2.11 1.40 -12.58
CA ASP A 69 2.31 1.34 -14.04
C ASP A 69 1.32 2.21 -14.82
N TYR A 70 0.06 2.26 -14.39
CA TYR A 70 -0.94 3.16 -14.98
C TYR A 70 -0.56 4.64 -14.81
N PHE A 71 -0.06 4.99 -13.64
CA PHE A 71 0.22 6.38 -13.29
C PHE A 71 1.63 6.87 -13.64
N LYS A 72 2.56 6.00 -14.05
CA LYS A 72 3.99 6.35 -14.25
C LYS A 72 4.23 7.51 -15.20
N ASN A 73 3.33 7.75 -16.16
CA ASN A 73 3.43 8.86 -17.12
C ASN A 73 2.57 10.08 -16.72
N SER A 74 1.91 10.06 -15.58
CA SER A 74 1.08 11.16 -15.10
C SER A 74 1.90 12.17 -14.32
N SER A 75 1.98 13.41 -14.79
CA SER A 75 2.64 14.52 -14.08
C SER A 75 1.99 14.86 -12.73
N LYS A 76 0.81 14.31 -12.45
CA LYS A 76 0.10 14.49 -11.18
C LYS A 76 0.40 13.38 -10.18
N ALA A 77 0.88 12.24 -10.63
CA ALA A 77 1.11 11.10 -9.77
C ALA A 77 2.36 11.31 -8.90
N PHE A 78 2.31 10.74 -7.72
CA PHE A 78 3.40 10.71 -6.76
C PHE A 78 3.38 9.37 -6.03
N TYR A 79 4.48 8.66 -6.04
CA TYR A 79 4.63 7.33 -5.45
C TYR A 79 5.99 7.12 -4.76
N GLY A 80 6.68 8.21 -4.41
CA GLY A 80 7.96 8.15 -3.70
C GLY A 80 9.13 7.73 -4.59
N GLU A 81 9.14 8.15 -5.86
CA GLU A 81 10.07 7.67 -6.89
C GLU A 81 11.54 7.90 -6.53
N GLU A 82 11.89 9.09 -6.00
CA GLU A 82 13.27 9.45 -5.68
C GLU A 82 13.80 8.61 -4.50
N ALA A 83 12.99 8.47 -3.44
CA ALA A 83 13.34 7.64 -2.31
C ALA A 83 13.45 6.16 -2.69
N LEU A 84 12.53 5.65 -3.53
CA LEU A 84 12.61 4.30 -4.06
C LEU A 84 13.91 4.09 -4.83
N LYS A 85 14.24 4.95 -5.80
CA LYS A 85 15.48 4.85 -6.58
C LYS A 85 16.72 4.87 -5.70
N LYS A 86 16.73 5.76 -4.70
CA LYS A 86 17.86 5.90 -3.77
C LYS A 86 18.05 4.65 -2.90
N ASN A 87 16.94 4.17 -2.28
CA ASN A 87 17.04 3.11 -1.27
C ASN A 87 17.16 1.70 -1.86
N LEU A 88 16.72 1.49 -3.10
CA LEU A 88 16.81 0.19 -3.79
C LEU A 88 18.16 -0.05 -4.48
N LYS A 89 18.96 1.00 -4.63
CA LYS A 89 20.20 0.95 -5.38
C LYS A 89 21.23 0.01 -4.74
N ASP A 90 21.95 -0.75 -5.58
CA ASP A 90 23.07 -1.60 -5.22
C ASP A 90 22.75 -2.71 -4.18
N LYS A 91 21.50 -3.15 -4.11
CA LYS A 91 21.04 -4.20 -3.21
C LYS A 91 20.49 -5.40 -3.97
N LYS A 92 20.74 -6.62 -3.50
CA LYS A 92 19.99 -7.80 -3.93
C LYS A 92 18.66 -7.82 -3.16
N ILE A 93 17.54 -7.75 -3.86
CA ILE A 93 16.21 -7.52 -3.30
C ILE A 93 15.34 -8.75 -3.48
N LEU A 94 14.59 -9.14 -2.45
CA LEU A 94 13.41 -10.00 -2.58
C LEU A 94 12.15 -9.13 -2.51
N CYS A 95 11.41 -9.04 -3.60
CA CYS A 95 10.15 -8.31 -3.69
C CYS A 95 8.98 -9.23 -3.34
N LEU A 96 8.29 -8.93 -2.25
CA LEU A 96 7.04 -9.59 -1.87
C LEU A 96 5.86 -8.78 -2.40
N GLY A 97 5.11 -9.32 -3.35
CA GLY A 97 4.06 -8.57 -4.03
C GLY A 97 2.90 -9.43 -4.50
N SER A 98 2.04 -8.82 -5.28
CA SER A 98 0.97 -9.49 -5.99
C SER A 98 1.50 -10.27 -7.18
N LYS A 99 0.67 -11.20 -7.70
CA LYS A 99 0.96 -11.88 -8.96
C LYS A 99 1.23 -10.90 -10.10
N LEU A 100 0.46 -9.81 -10.20
CA LEU A 100 0.63 -8.79 -11.24
C LEU A 100 1.97 -8.07 -11.10
N THR A 101 2.31 -7.60 -9.89
CA THR A 101 3.62 -7.00 -9.58
C THR A 101 4.78 -7.93 -9.96
N CYS A 102 4.65 -9.23 -9.63
CA CYS A 102 5.69 -10.22 -9.92
C CYS A 102 5.84 -10.51 -11.42
N GLN A 103 4.73 -10.66 -12.14
CA GLN A 103 4.74 -10.95 -13.57
C GLN A 103 5.28 -9.79 -14.42
N GLU A 104 5.00 -8.56 -14.01
CA GLU A 104 5.42 -7.35 -14.71
C GLU A 104 6.74 -6.78 -14.20
N GLU A 105 7.30 -7.39 -13.16
CA GLU A 105 8.55 -6.95 -12.55
C GLU A 105 8.53 -5.45 -12.19
N THR A 106 7.39 -4.97 -11.64
CA THR A 106 7.09 -3.54 -11.44
C THR A 106 8.19 -2.79 -10.69
N LEU A 107 8.91 -3.44 -9.76
CA LEU A 107 9.98 -2.78 -9.00
C LEU A 107 11.16 -2.34 -9.89
N LYS A 108 11.35 -2.94 -11.06
CA LYS A 108 12.38 -2.56 -12.04
C LYS A 108 12.17 -1.16 -12.64
N ILE A 109 11.00 -0.56 -12.48
CA ILE A 109 10.78 0.86 -12.83
C ILE A 109 11.71 1.78 -12.02
N PHE A 110 12.12 1.34 -10.82
CA PHE A 110 12.87 2.15 -9.87
C PHE A 110 14.32 1.74 -9.68
N THR A 111 14.73 0.56 -10.16
CA THR A 111 16.08 0.06 -9.90
C THR A 111 16.55 -0.92 -10.96
N ASP A 112 17.85 -0.85 -11.28
CA ASP A 112 18.57 -1.85 -12.07
C ASP A 112 19.21 -2.95 -11.18
N SER A 113 19.00 -2.85 -9.86
CA SER A 113 19.51 -3.85 -8.90
C SER A 113 18.86 -5.22 -9.16
N PRO A 114 19.55 -6.33 -8.81
CA PRO A 114 18.96 -7.66 -8.94
C PRO A 114 17.75 -7.84 -8.03
N VAL A 115 16.59 -8.17 -8.61
CA VAL A 115 15.33 -8.41 -7.89
C VAL A 115 14.84 -9.80 -8.17
N ASP A 116 14.58 -10.58 -7.11
CA ASP A 116 13.79 -11.79 -7.17
C ASP A 116 12.37 -11.47 -6.69
N TYR A 117 11.35 -12.01 -7.34
CA TYR A 117 9.94 -11.74 -7.03
C TYR A 117 9.27 -12.96 -6.43
N LEU A 118 8.44 -12.73 -5.42
CA LEU A 118 7.62 -13.76 -4.80
C LEU A 118 6.17 -13.26 -4.66
N ASP A 119 5.24 -13.96 -5.30
CA ASP A 119 3.81 -13.72 -5.17
C ASP A 119 3.32 -14.25 -3.82
N VAL A 120 2.74 -13.36 -3.00
CA VAL A 120 2.35 -13.65 -1.61
C VAL A 120 0.90 -13.25 -1.30
N PRO A 121 -0.10 -13.74 -2.07
CA PRO A 121 -1.49 -13.31 -1.94
C PRO A 121 -2.06 -13.53 -0.54
N LEU A 122 -1.72 -14.63 0.14
CA LEU A 122 -2.22 -14.88 1.50
C LEU A 122 -1.66 -13.90 2.52
N LEU A 123 -0.40 -13.45 2.37
CA LEU A 123 0.18 -12.43 3.23
C LEU A 123 -0.47 -11.06 2.99
N ILE A 124 -0.72 -10.69 1.73
CA ILE A 124 -1.39 -9.43 1.39
C ILE A 124 -2.81 -9.40 1.96
N ASN A 125 -3.57 -10.46 1.74
CA ASN A 125 -4.94 -10.56 2.26
C ASN A 125 -4.96 -10.58 3.79
N GLY A 126 -4.08 -11.37 4.42
CA GLY A 126 -3.97 -11.42 5.88
C GLY A 126 -3.61 -10.06 6.50
N ALA A 127 -2.71 -9.31 5.86
CA ALA A 127 -2.37 -7.96 6.28
C ALA A 127 -3.55 -6.99 6.14
N ASN A 128 -4.26 -7.03 5.01
CA ASN A 128 -5.43 -6.20 4.77
C ASN A 128 -6.59 -6.49 5.72
N ASP A 129 -6.77 -7.75 6.12
CA ASP A 129 -7.82 -8.17 7.06
C ASP A 129 -7.41 -8.01 8.54
N GLY A 130 -6.19 -7.55 8.78
CA GLY A 130 -5.65 -7.38 10.13
C GLY A 130 -5.55 -8.71 10.88
N VAL A 131 -5.13 -9.76 10.20
CA VAL A 131 -4.91 -11.08 10.79
C VAL A 131 -3.86 -11.01 11.89
N ALA A 132 -4.04 -11.78 12.96
CA ALA A 132 -3.12 -11.81 14.10
C ALA A 132 -1.72 -12.29 13.69
N ASP A 133 -0.70 -11.82 14.39
CA ASP A 133 0.70 -12.02 13.99
C ASP A 133 1.16 -13.49 14.08
N ASP A 134 0.53 -14.30 14.92
CA ASP A 134 0.77 -15.75 14.99
C ASP A 134 0.29 -16.47 13.71
N ILE A 135 -0.86 -16.08 13.18
CA ILE A 135 -1.37 -16.60 11.90
C ILE A 135 -0.52 -16.08 10.74
N MET A 136 -0.14 -14.79 10.74
CA MET A 136 0.79 -14.24 9.76
C MET A 136 2.11 -15.01 9.76
N LYS A 137 2.60 -15.38 10.95
CA LYS A 137 3.81 -16.19 11.09
C LYS A 137 3.67 -17.58 10.45
N MET A 138 2.54 -18.26 10.67
CA MET A 138 2.28 -19.57 10.04
C MET A 138 2.29 -19.47 8.51
N ILE A 139 1.69 -18.42 7.97
CA ILE A 139 1.68 -18.19 6.52
C ILE A 139 3.10 -17.90 6.01
N CYS A 140 3.86 -17.07 6.71
CA CYS A 140 5.27 -16.81 6.37
C CYS A 140 6.11 -18.07 6.44
N ASP A 141 5.96 -18.91 7.48
CA ASP A 141 6.71 -20.15 7.62
C ASP A 141 6.45 -21.10 6.45
N GLU A 142 5.24 -21.14 5.90
CA GLU A 142 4.93 -21.95 4.71
C GLU A 142 5.53 -21.37 3.42
N TYR A 143 5.42 -20.05 3.20
CA TYR A 143 6.02 -19.41 2.02
C TYR A 143 7.54 -19.53 2.00
N PHE A 144 8.17 -19.49 3.16
CA PHE A 144 9.61 -19.29 3.29
C PHE A 144 10.37 -20.50 3.83
N LYS A 145 9.74 -21.67 3.97
CA LYS A 145 10.34 -22.86 4.57
C LYS A 145 11.67 -23.30 3.92
N ASP A 146 11.76 -23.16 2.59
CA ASP A 146 12.92 -23.57 1.80
C ASP A 146 13.70 -22.38 1.24
N PHE A 147 13.48 -21.18 1.79
CA PHE A 147 14.03 -19.94 1.23
C PHE A 147 15.38 -19.58 1.87
N ASP A 148 16.41 -19.42 1.04
CA ASP A 148 17.70 -18.90 1.48
C ASP A 148 17.69 -17.36 1.41
N PHE A 149 17.59 -16.73 2.57
CA PHE A 149 17.60 -15.26 2.69
C PHE A 149 18.99 -14.67 2.71
N SER A 150 20.06 -15.44 2.92
CA SER A 150 21.43 -14.94 3.09
C SER A 150 21.93 -14.14 1.88
N LYS A 151 21.35 -14.39 0.71
CA LYS A 151 21.70 -13.70 -0.54
C LYS A 151 21.04 -12.33 -0.69
N TYR A 152 20.05 -11.98 0.13
CA TYR A 152 19.35 -10.70 0.02
C TYR A 152 19.85 -9.69 1.05
N LYS A 153 19.84 -8.43 0.65
CA LYS A 153 20.08 -7.28 1.53
C LYS A 153 18.81 -6.56 1.92
N MET A 154 17.75 -6.76 1.14
CA MET A 154 16.45 -6.12 1.37
C MET A 154 15.29 -7.06 1.03
N ILE A 155 14.25 -7.01 1.88
CA ILE A 155 12.90 -7.46 1.55
C ILE A 155 12.08 -6.21 1.22
N PHE A 156 11.54 -6.16 0.00
CA PHE A 156 10.66 -5.07 -0.42
C PHE A 156 9.20 -5.50 -0.33
N LEU A 157 8.41 -4.75 0.42
CA LEU A 157 6.97 -4.98 0.59
C LEU A 157 6.20 -4.19 -0.47
N ALA A 158 5.86 -4.83 -1.59
CA ALA A 158 5.19 -4.22 -2.73
C ALA A 158 3.66 -4.20 -2.58
N SER A 159 3.18 -3.81 -1.41
CA SER A 159 1.76 -3.61 -1.13
C SER A 159 1.60 -2.72 0.10
N SER A 160 0.68 -1.77 0.02
CA SER A 160 0.29 -0.92 1.15
C SER A 160 -0.24 -1.74 2.33
N GLY A 161 -0.95 -2.85 2.06
CA GLY A 161 -1.40 -3.79 3.07
C GLY A 161 -0.23 -4.45 3.82
N LEU A 162 0.81 -4.92 3.12
CA LEU A 162 2.00 -5.48 3.76
C LEU A 162 2.72 -4.45 4.62
N HIS A 163 2.73 -3.18 4.22
CA HIS A 163 3.29 -2.10 5.03
C HIS A 163 2.62 -1.98 6.40
N LEU A 164 1.32 -2.22 6.51
CA LEU A 164 0.62 -2.21 7.81
C LEU A 164 1.19 -3.23 8.80
N LYS A 165 1.82 -4.29 8.29
CA LYS A 165 2.48 -5.35 9.06
C LYS A 165 4.01 -5.24 9.04
N LYS A 166 4.57 -4.08 8.70
CA LYS A 166 6.03 -3.89 8.55
C LYS A 166 6.79 -4.31 9.81
N GLU A 167 6.35 -3.90 10.99
CA GLU A 167 6.98 -4.27 12.26
C GLU A 167 7.01 -5.79 12.47
N PHE A 168 5.90 -6.48 12.14
CA PHE A 168 5.86 -7.95 12.16
C PHE A 168 6.93 -8.54 11.23
N PHE A 169 7.10 -8.01 10.01
CA PHE A 169 8.13 -8.51 9.09
C PHE A 169 9.54 -8.23 9.59
N ILE A 170 9.78 -7.05 10.18
CA ILE A 170 11.06 -6.75 10.81
C ILE A 170 11.40 -7.81 11.87
N ASP A 171 10.48 -8.09 12.79
CA ASP A 171 10.67 -9.09 13.86
C ASP A 171 10.79 -10.52 13.29
N TYR A 172 10.02 -10.84 12.27
CA TYR A 172 10.05 -12.16 11.63
C TYR A 172 11.39 -12.45 10.98
N PHE A 173 11.92 -11.51 10.21
CA PHE A 173 13.18 -11.69 9.48
C PHE A 173 14.42 -11.49 10.37
N ALA A 174 14.38 -10.63 11.37
CA ALA A 174 15.49 -10.45 12.31
C ALA A 174 15.87 -11.75 13.04
N LYS A 175 14.91 -12.66 13.24
CA LYS A 175 15.15 -13.99 13.83
C LYS A 175 15.80 -15.00 12.89
N ARG A 176 15.86 -14.71 11.59
CA ARG A 176 16.31 -15.64 10.53
C ARG A 176 17.53 -15.16 9.78
N VAL A 177 17.67 -13.86 9.64
CA VAL A 177 18.76 -13.25 8.86
C VAL A 177 19.26 -12.02 9.59
N LEU A 178 20.55 -11.98 9.86
CA LEU A 178 21.20 -10.79 10.38
C LEU A 178 21.29 -9.73 9.28
N GLU A 179 20.91 -8.49 9.61
CA GLU A 179 21.11 -7.30 8.76
C GLU A 179 20.30 -7.27 7.45
N ILE A 180 19.09 -7.83 7.42
CA ILE A 180 18.19 -7.65 6.28
C ILE A 180 17.31 -6.40 6.49
N GLU A 181 17.26 -5.53 5.51
CA GLU A 181 16.43 -4.34 5.54
C GLU A 181 15.00 -4.66 5.08
N ILE A 182 14.00 -4.12 5.77
CA ILE A 182 12.58 -4.19 5.35
C ILE A 182 12.15 -2.81 4.88
N TYR A 183 11.78 -2.70 3.61
CA TYR A 183 11.38 -1.44 2.97
C TYR A 183 10.09 -1.63 2.16
N SER A 184 9.30 -0.60 2.02
CA SER A 184 8.02 -0.64 1.29
C SER A 184 7.84 0.57 0.37
N ASN A 185 6.88 0.48 -0.54
CA ASN A 185 6.48 1.62 -1.35
C ASN A 185 5.93 2.79 -0.49
N VAL A 186 5.29 2.48 0.63
CA VAL A 186 4.79 3.51 1.56
C VAL A 186 5.93 4.25 2.23
N ASP A 187 7.04 3.58 2.60
CA ASP A 187 8.23 4.24 3.12
C ASP A 187 8.79 5.24 2.09
N GLY A 188 8.87 4.84 0.82
CA GLY A 188 9.30 5.75 -0.25
C GLY A 188 8.41 6.99 -0.37
N ILE A 189 7.09 6.81 -0.25
CA ILE A 189 6.14 7.93 -0.24
C ILE A 189 6.41 8.84 0.96
N LEU A 190 6.59 8.28 2.15
CA LEU A 190 6.78 9.04 3.38
C LEU A 190 8.11 9.81 3.41
N GLU A 191 9.17 9.25 2.82
CA GLU A 191 10.48 9.92 2.74
C GLU A 191 10.48 11.09 1.75
N ASP A 192 9.84 10.93 0.59
CA ASP A 192 9.82 11.95 -0.47
C ASP A 192 8.75 13.01 -0.27
N TYR A 193 7.70 12.69 0.50
CA TYR A 193 6.56 13.57 0.65
C TYR A 193 6.72 14.51 1.84
N THR A 194 7.20 15.71 1.59
CA THR A 194 7.17 16.80 2.57
C THR A 194 5.81 17.51 2.53
N TYR A 195 4.96 17.20 3.48
CA TYR A 195 3.66 17.83 3.63
C TYR A 195 3.76 19.09 4.49
N LYS A 196 3.20 20.19 3.99
CA LYS A 196 2.94 21.37 4.83
C LYS A 196 1.55 21.22 5.44
N LYS A 197 1.51 21.11 6.75
CA LYS A 197 0.26 21.05 7.54
C LYS A 197 -0.61 22.27 7.23
N GLU A 198 -1.75 22.05 6.56
CA GLU A 198 -2.77 23.08 6.40
C GLU A 198 -3.77 22.94 7.56
N ASN A 199 -4.17 24.03 8.18
CA ASN A 199 -5.03 24.06 9.39
C ASN A 199 -6.50 23.71 9.12
N TYR A 200 -6.78 22.51 8.59
CA TYR A 200 -8.14 22.09 8.26
C TYR A 200 -8.55 20.73 8.85
N ILE A 201 -9.84 20.54 9.03
CA ILE A 201 -10.40 19.80 10.17
C ILE A 201 -10.89 18.37 9.87
N ARG A 202 -10.91 17.82 8.64
CA ARG A 202 -11.49 16.49 8.39
C ARG A 202 -10.93 15.76 7.16
N ASP A 203 -10.47 14.53 7.36
CA ASP A 203 -10.18 13.56 6.32
C ASP A 203 -11.45 12.87 5.82
N TYR A 204 -11.45 12.49 4.54
CA TYR A 204 -12.57 11.77 3.94
C TYR A 204 -12.08 10.55 3.18
N PHE A 205 -12.64 9.38 3.53
CA PHE A 205 -12.45 8.15 2.81
C PHE A 205 -13.62 7.91 1.87
N TYR A 206 -13.36 7.77 0.59
CA TYR A 206 -14.32 7.45 -0.45
C TYR A 206 -14.09 6.02 -0.92
N VAL A 207 -15.01 5.11 -0.58
CA VAL A 207 -14.90 3.68 -0.87
C VAL A 207 -15.83 3.27 -2.00
N THR A 208 -15.41 2.34 -2.84
CA THR A 208 -16.23 1.80 -3.94
C THR A 208 -17.13 0.67 -3.48
N GLY A 209 -16.76 -0.05 -2.45
CA GLY A 209 -17.46 -1.22 -1.91
C GLY A 209 -18.26 -0.93 -0.63
N SER A 210 -17.98 -1.69 0.41
CA SER A 210 -18.71 -1.63 1.68
C SER A 210 -18.08 -0.67 2.67
N LYS A 211 -18.81 0.40 3.01
CA LYS A 211 -18.38 1.36 4.05
C LYS A 211 -18.09 0.68 5.39
N SER A 212 -18.96 -0.26 5.80
CA SER A 212 -18.81 -0.95 7.07
C SER A 212 -17.62 -1.91 7.07
N ALA A 213 -17.38 -2.62 5.98
CA ALA A 213 -16.24 -3.52 5.88
C ALA A 213 -14.91 -2.74 5.91
N PHE A 214 -14.80 -1.68 5.11
CA PHE A 214 -13.62 -0.81 5.13
C PHE A 214 -13.42 -0.18 6.52
N TYR A 215 -14.50 0.39 7.08
CA TYR A 215 -14.46 1.04 8.39
C TYR A 215 -13.94 0.08 9.47
N SER A 216 -14.49 -1.14 9.55
CA SER A 216 -14.09 -2.13 10.55
C SER A 216 -12.59 -2.47 10.48
N ARG A 217 -12.05 -2.67 9.26
CA ARG A 217 -10.64 -2.98 9.05
C ARG A 217 -9.73 -1.80 9.38
N ALA A 218 -10.05 -0.63 8.86
CA ALA A 218 -9.28 0.59 9.10
C ALA A 218 -9.31 1.02 10.58
N GLU A 219 -10.50 0.95 11.21
CA GLU A 219 -10.67 1.29 12.61
C GLU A 219 -9.85 0.38 13.52
N LYS A 220 -9.90 -0.94 13.29
CA LYS A 220 -9.13 -1.92 14.06
C LYS A 220 -7.65 -1.54 14.06
N TYR A 221 -7.06 -1.37 12.89
CA TYR A 221 -5.66 -1.00 12.74
C TYR A 221 -5.30 0.29 13.48
N LEU A 222 -6.10 1.34 13.28
CA LEU A 222 -5.84 2.66 13.88
C LEU A 222 -6.00 2.65 15.41
N ARG A 223 -6.95 1.85 15.95
CA ARG A 223 -7.14 1.73 17.40
C ARG A 223 -6.00 0.93 18.07
N GLU A 224 -5.58 -0.16 17.47
CA GLU A 224 -4.46 -0.98 17.95
C GLU A 224 -3.17 -0.14 18.07
N ARG A 225 -3.01 0.87 17.23
CA ARG A 225 -1.88 1.83 17.28
C ARG A 225 -2.16 3.10 18.10
N GLY A 226 -3.28 3.20 18.77
CA GLY A 226 -3.65 4.38 19.55
C GLY A 226 -3.90 5.66 18.74
N LEU A 227 -4.09 5.52 17.43
CA LEU A 227 -4.24 6.63 16.49
C LEU A 227 -5.68 7.14 16.40
N LEU A 228 -6.65 6.35 16.83
CA LEU A 228 -8.06 6.69 16.88
C LEU A 228 -8.55 6.59 18.34
N LYS A 229 -9.06 7.69 18.89
CA LYS A 229 -9.63 7.70 20.25
C LYS A 229 -10.95 6.93 20.28
N GLU A 230 -11.37 6.44 21.47
CA GLU A 230 -12.57 5.59 21.63
C GLU A 230 -13.86 6.15 21.01
N ARG A 231 -14.02 7.47 20.96
CA ARG A 231 -15.22 8.14 20.41
C ARG A 231 -14.98 8.80 19.05
N GLU A 232 -13.80 8.67 18.50
CA GLU A 232 -13.44 9.23 17.20
C GLU A 232 -13.89 8.30 16.08
N LEU A 233 -14.56 8.85 15.05
CA LEU A 233 -15.07 8.10 13.91
C LEU A 233 -14.39 8.55 12.63
N LEU A 234 -14.02 7.60 11.77
CA LEU A 234 -13.55 7.89 10.42
C LEU A 234 -14.70 8.38 9.55
N ASN A 235 -14.44 9.41 8.75
CA ASN A 235 -15.40 9.88 7.76
C ASN A 235 -15.36 9.01 6.51
N VAL A 236 -16.20 7.98 6.45
CA VAL A 236 -16.28 7.08 5.30
C VAL A 236 -17.54 7.33 4.48
N SER A 237 -17.38 7.51 3.18
CA SER A 237 -18.48 7.71 2.23
C SER A 237 -18.35 6.78 1.03
N ARG A 238 -19.47 6.35 0.44
CA ARG A 238 -19.42 5.64 -0.84
C ARG A 238 -19.06 6.60 -1.97
N LEU A 239 -18.18 6.16 -2.86
CA LEU A 239 -17.79 6.92 -4.03
C LEU A 239 -18.93 7.00 -5.05
N PHE A 240 -19.70 5.91 -5.18
CA PHE A 240 -20.84 5.80 -6.09
C PHE A 240 -22.15 5.53 -5.32
N LYS A 241 -23.27 6.00 -5.86
CA LYS A 241 -24.59 5.65 -5.33
C LYS A 241 -24.89 4.17 -5.62
N LYS A 242 -25.74 3.52 -4.76
CA LYS A 242 -26.22 2.15 -5.03
C LYS A 242 -26.86 2.10 -6.44
N GLY A 243 -26.32 1.28 -7.33
CA GLY A 243 -26.84 1.09 -8.69
C GLY A 243 -26.02 1.74 -9.83
N GLN A 244 -24.89 2.35 -9.53
CA GLN A 244 -23.91 2.82 -10.53
C GLN A 244 -22.67 1.95 -10.54
#